data_88c16b8d5fd9ce79ab3220d6b6b02087
#
_entry.id   88c16b8d5fd9ce79ab3220d6b6b02087
#
_cell.length_a   1.000
_cell.length_b   1.000
_cell.length_c   1.000
_cell.angle_alpha   90.00
_cell.angle_beta   90.00
_cell.angle_gamma   90.00
#
_symmetry.space_group_name_H-M   'P 1'
#
loop_
_entity.id
_entity.type
_entity.pdbx_description
1 polymer ?
#
loop_
_entity_poly.entity_id
_entity_poly.type
_entity_poly.pdbx_seq_one_letter_code
_entity_poly.pdbx_strand_id
1 'polypeptide(L)'
;LENQYTISYLMANSNLPGPRGNLELLYKFAHAASDEMCKECLSYNCDDLNNSKEEFVVMCGVVSFCINQADHFMDGHLNFEGLHLLDVELKKYANHSSWRIREAVAIGLQEVAKIIGLRPVILFLKSWCSGTALERRALTATLCEPVLLKDQETNLIVLNYLLSVTKPFELITRTLTDEEKSLRKALAYGWSVAIVASPEVGKRYFEDLIKTESKQIRWIIKENLKKNRLRKIEPSWVEKMMSHL
;
A
#
# COMPACT_ATOMS: atom_id res chain seq x y z
N LEU A 1 -10.44 -21.55 -24.21
CA LEU A 1 -10.39 -21.89 -22.79
C LEU A 1 -11.51 -21.11 -22.13
N GLU A 2 -12.61 -21.82 -21.75
CA GLU A 2 -13.70 -21.21 -20.97
C GLU A 2 -13.11 -20.61 -19.70
N ASN A 3 -13.46 -19.38 -19.42
CA ASN A 3 -12.93 -18.66 -18.29
C ASN A 3 -13.41 -19.31 -16.99
N GLN A 4 -12.50 -19.94 -16.28
CA GLN A 4 -12.76 -20.69 -15.04
C GLN A 4 -13.41 -19.82 -13.95
N TYR A 5 -13.30 -18.48 -14.06
CA TYR A 5 -13.72 -17.54 -13.05
C TYR A 5 -14.92 -16.71 -13.55
N THR A 6 -16.08 -16.91 -12.97
CA THR A 6 -17.27 -16.07 -13.15
C THR A 6 -17.50 -15.20 -11.92
N ILE A 7 -18.26 -14.14 -12.03
CA ILE A 7 -18.66 -13.31 -10.87
C ILE A 7 -19.32 -14.17 -9.77
N SER A 8 -20.21 -15.08 -10.17
CA SER A 8 -20.85 -16.01 -9.22
C SER A 8 -19.84 -16.91 -8.50
N TYR A 9 -18.80 -17.36 -9.21
CA TYR A 9 -17.72 -18.16 -8.62
C TYR A 9 -16.90 -17.31 -7.62
N LEU A 10 -16.55 -16.08 -7.97
CA LEU A 10 -15.83 -15.17 -7.08
C LEU A 10 -16.64 -14.90 -5.80
N MET A 11 -17.93 -14.59 -5.93
CA MET A 11 -18.83 -14.36 -4.80
C MET A 11 -18.95 -15.60 -3.88
N ALA A 12 -19.13 -16.79 -4.48
CA ALA A 12 -19.28 -18.04 -3.73
C ALA A 12 -18.01 -18.43 -2.95
N ASN A 13 -16.84 -18.04 -3.44
CA ASN A 13 -15.54 -18.41 -2.87
C ASN A 13 -14.80 -17.23 -2.22
N SER A 14 -15.48 -16.10 -2.02
CA SER A 14 -14.91 -14.85 -1.50
C SER A 14 -14.43 -14.93 -0.04
N ASN A 15 -14.95 -15.87 0.76
CA ASN A 15 -14.87 -15.91 2.22
C ASN A 15 -15.56 -14.69 2.90
N LEU A 16 -16.38 -13.93 2.16
CA LEU A 16 -17.17 -12.82 2.69
C LEU A 16 -18.68 -13.16 2.67
N PRO A 17 -19.44 -12.69 3.67
CA PRO A 17 -18.98 -11.91 4.83
C PRO A 17 -18.08 -12.70 5.75
N GLY A 18 -17.02 -12.06 6.24
CA GLY A 18 -16.02 -12.71 7.09
C GLY A 18 -14.84 -11.80 7.44
N PRO A 19 -13.92 -12.24 8.31
CA PRO A 19 -12.81 -11.41 8.77
C PRO A 19 -11.77 -11.17 7.65
N ARG A 20 -11.65 -12.10 6.68
CA ARG A 20 -10.66 -12.02 5.60
C ARG A 20 -11.27 -12.51 4.29
N GLY A 21 -11.05 -11.76 3.21
CA GLY A 21 -11.30 -12.22 1.84
C GLY A 21 -10.34 -13.32 1.43
N ASN A 22 -10.70 -14.08 0.41
CA ASN A 22 -9.89 -15.16 -0.17
C ASN A 22 -8.76 -14.60 -1.05
N LEU A 23 -7.64 -14.20 -0.42
CA LEU A 23 -6.52 -13.58 -1.15
C LEU A 23 -5.88 -14.53 -2.16
N GLU A 24 -5.87 -15.84 -1.91
CA GLU A 24 -5.34 -16.81 -2.88
C GLU A 24 -6.16 -16.79 -4.18
N LEU A 25 -7.48 -16.77 -4.06
CA LEU A 25 -8.37 -16.65 -5.21
C LEU A 25 -8.22 -15.28 -5.90
N LEU A 26 -8.10 -14.20 -5.12
CA LEU A 26 -7.88 -12.85 -5.65
C LEU A 26 -6.66 -12.81 -6.56
N TYR A 27 -5.51 -13.32 -6.12
CA TYR A 27 -4.29 -13.33 -6.92
C TYR A 27 -4.43 -14.22 -8.17
N LYS A 28 -5.00 -15.43 -8.03
CA LYS A 28 -5.22 -16.33 -9.17
C LYS A 28 -6.12 -15.69 -10.24
N PHE A 29 -7.19 -15.06 -9.80
CA PHE A 29 -8.11 -14.35 -10.69
C PHE A 29 -7.41 -13.16 -11.35
N ALA A 30 -6.74 -12.32 -10.58
CA ALA A 30 -6.17 -11.08 -11.06
C ALA A 30 -5.13 -11.27 -12.18
N HIS A 31 -4.37 -12.37 -12.12
CA HIS A 31 -3.41 -12.74 -13.18
C HIS A 31 -4.04 -13.47 -14.38
N ALA A 32 -5.30 -13.86 -14.32
CA ALA A 32 -5.98 -14.57 -15.40
C ALA A 32 -7.11 -13.74 -16.06
N ALA A 33 -7.48 -12.61 -15.45
CA ALA A 33 -8.63 -11.82 -15.86
C ALA A 33 -8.34 -11.02 -17.14
N SER A 34 -9.26 -11.08 -18.11
CA SER A 34 -9.26 -10.14 -19.24
C SER A 34 -9.74 -8.74 -18.82
N ASP A 35 -9.52 -7.75 -19.70
CA ASP A 35 -10.01 -6.39 -19.48
C ASP A 35 -11.54 -6.33 -19.32
N GLU A 36 -12.29 -7.18 -20.05
CA GLU A 36 -13.75 -7.28 -19.95
C GLU A 36 -14.16 -7.77 -18.56
N MET A 37 -13.51 -8.83 -18.07
CA MET A 37 -13.78 -9.37 -16.73
C MET A 37 -13.41 -8.36 -15.64
N CYS A 38 -12.30 -7.67 -15.81
CA CYS A 38 -11.89 -6.60 -14.92
C CYS A 38 -12.97 -5.50 -14.85
N LYS A 39 -13.44 -5.01 -16.01
CA LYS A 39 -14.52 -4.02 -16.10
C LYS A 39 -15.83 -4.50 -15.46
N GLU A 40 -16.17 -5.76 -15.69
CA GLU A 40 -17.36 -6.38 -15.05
C GLU A 40 -17.22 -6.36 -13.52
N CYS A 41 -16.08 -6.79 -12.99
CA CYS A 41 -15.82 -6.74 -11.54
C CYS A 41 -15.92 -5.32 -10.98
N LEU A 42 -15.35 -4.34 -11.67
CA LEU A 42 -15.37 -2.94 -11.24
C LEU A 42 -16.75 -2.30 -11.30
N SER A 43 -17.68 -2.83 -12.13
CA SER A 43 -19.05 -2.35 -12.20
C SER A 43 -19.87 -2.60 -10.93
N TYR A 44 -19.42 -3.50 -10.07
CA TYR A 44 -20.00 -3.74 -8.74
C TYR A 44 -19.62 -2.70 -7.69
N ASN A 45 -18.75 -1.73 -8.04
CA ASN A 45 -18.30 -0.70 -7.09
C ASN A 45 -19.44 0.24 -6.69
N CYS A 46 -19.66 0.37 -5.38
CA CYS A 46 -20.58 1.33 -4.79
C CYS A 46 -20.10 1.70 -3.37
N ASP A 47 -20.68 2.74 -2.78
CA ASP A 47 -20.22 3.29 -1.50
C ASP A 47 -20.46 2.36 -0.29
N ASP A 48 -21.46 1.46 -0.39
CA ASP A 48 -21.85 0.56 0.70
C ASP A 48 -21.56 -0.91 0.37
N LEU A 49 -20.28 -1.24 0.30
CA LEU A 49 -19.83 -2.62 0.04
C LEU A 49 -19.44 -3.40 1.30
N ASN A 50 -19.57 -2.81 2.47
CA ASN A 50 -18.96 -3.28 3.71
C ASN A 50 -19.21 -4.76 4.01
N ASN A 51 -18.15 -5.55 3.94
CA ASN A 51 -18.10 -6.99 4.25
C ASN A 51 -19.08 -7.84 3.40
N SER A 52 -19.39 -7.40 2.19
CA SER A 52 -20.24 -8.11 1.23
C SER A 52 -19.41 -8.97 0.26
N LYS A 53 -20.06 -9.86 -0.45
CA LYS A 53 -19.42 -10.66 -1.51
C LYS A 53 -19.01 -9.81 -2.70
N GLU A 54 -19.78 -8.76 -2.99
CA GLU A 54 -19.52 -7.76 -4.01
C GLU A 54 -18.24 -6.98 -3.70
N GLU A 55 -17.96 -6.70 -2.41
CA GLU A 55 -16.70 -6.09 -1.99
C GLU A 55 -15.49 -6.89 -2.49
N PHE A 56 -15.55 -8.23 -2.38
CA PHE A 56 -14.49 -9.10 -2.89
C PHE A 56 -14.37 -9.06 -4.42
N VAL A 57 -15.49 -9.00 -5.13
CA VAL A 57 -15.51 -8.86 -6.59
C VAL A 57 -14.80 -7.57 -7.01
N VAL A 58 -15.12 -6.46 -6.36
CA VAL A 58 -14.45 -5.17 -6.63
C VAL A 58 -12.95 -5.23 -6.28
N MET A 59 -12.56 -5.88 -5.18
CA MET A 59 -11.14 -6.09 -4.88
C MET A 59 -10.43 -6.83 -6.03
N CYS A 60 -11.04 -7.89 -6.55
CA CYS A 60 -10.53 -8.64 -7.70
C CYS A 60 -10.38 -7.73 -8.92
N GLY A 61 -11.39 -6.89 -9.21
CA GLY A 61 -11.36 -5.92 -10.30
C GLY A 61 -10.24 -4.89 -10.15
N VAL A 62 -10.02 -4.34 -8.95
CA VAL A 62 -8.95 -3.35 -8.72
C VAL A 62 -7.57 -3.96 -8.94
N VAL A 63 -7.32 -5.17 -8.43
CA VAL A 63 -6.00 -5.81 -8.57
C VAL A 63 -5.76 -6.24 -10.01
N SER A 64 -6.76 -6.85 -10.70
CA SER A 64 -6.62 -7.23 -12.11
C SER A 64 -6.45 -6.00 -13.01
N PHE A 65 -7.15 -4.90 -12.74
CA PHE A 65 -6.93 -3.65 -13.47
C PHE A 65 -5.47 -3.18 -13.39
N CYS A 66 -4.89 -3.20 -12.20
CA CYS A 66 -3.49 -2.84 -12.02
C CYS A 66 -2.54 -3.74 -12.83
N ILE A 67 -2.74 -5.06 -12.79
CA ILE A 67 -1.90 -6.03 -13.50
C ILE A 67 -2.05 -5.85 -15.00
N ASN A 68 -3.28 -5.78 -15.53
CA ASN A 68 -3.52 -5.61 -16.96
C ASN A 68 -2.87 -4.33 -17.50
N GLN A 69 -2.93 -3.20 -16.75
CA GLN A 69 -2.26 -1.97 -17.17
C GLN A 69 -0.73 -2.10 -17.16
N ALA A 70 -0.16 -2.85 -16.22
CA ALA A 70 1.27 -3.11 -16.19
C ALA A 70 1.70 -4.02 -17.35
N ASP A 71 0.92 -5.05 -17.69
CA ASP A 71 1.16 -5.93 -18.83
C ASP A 71 1.05 -5.16 -20.16
N HIS A 72 0.02 -4.33 -20.33
CA HIS A 72 -0.10 -3.44 -21.51
C HIS A 72 1.07 -2.48 -21.64
N PHE A 73 1.64 -1.99 -20.54
CA PHE A 73 2.84 -1.17 -20.57
C PHE A 73 4.07 -1.98 -21.03
N MET A 74 4.24 -3.20 -20.52
CA MET A 74 5.36 -4.08 -20.89
C MET A 74 5.29 -4.52 -22.35
N ASP A 75 4.09 -4.75 -22.88
CA ASP A 75 3.84 -5.13 -24.27
C ASP A 75 3.90 -3.95 -25.25
N GLY A 76 4.12 -2.73 -24.75
CA GLY A 76 4.19 -1.51 -25.57
C GLY A 76 2.84 -0.99 -26.06
N HIS A 77 1.72 -1.53 -25.57
CA HIS A 77 0.37 -1.04 -25.86
C HIS A 77 0.01 0.21 -25.06
N LEU A 78 0.74 0.46 -23.95
CA LEU A 78 0.58 1.61 -23.07
C LEU A 78 1.94 2.30 -22.90
N ASN A 79 1.98 3.62 -23.02
CA ASN A 79 3.16 4.42 -22.72
C ASN A 79 3.13 4.93 -21.25
N PHE A 80 4.17 5.66 -20.85
CA PHE A 80 4.25 6.19 -19.48
C PHE A 80 3.11 7.20 -19.17
N GLU A 81 2.61 7.93 -20.15
CA GLU A 81 1.44 8.83 -19.98
C GLU A 81 0.18 8.02 -19.69
N GLY A 82 0.02 6.83 -20.29
CA GLY A 82 -1.08 5.92 -20.00
C GLY A 82 -1.07 5.41 -18.56
N LEU A 83 0.10 5.25 -17.93
CA LEU A 83 0.18 4.94 -16.49
C LEU A 83 -0.36 6.07 -15.60
N HIS A 84 -0.40 7.32 -16.07
CA HIS A 84 -1.09 8.40 -15.36
C HIS A 84 -2.61 8.21 -15.31
N LEU A 85 -3.21 7.51 -16.28
CA LEU A 85 -4.63 7.15 -16.20
C LEU A 85 -4.87 6.14 -15.07
N LEU A 86 -3.93 5.22 -14.86
CA LEU A 86 -3.95 4.31 -13.70
C LEU A 86 -3.92 5.10 -12.39
N ASP A 87 -3.04 6.11 -12.25
CA ASP A 87 -2.99 7.02 -11.10
C ASP A 87 -4.37 7.64 -10.81
N VAL A 88 -4.99 8.25 -11.82
CA VAL A 88 -6.28 8.93 -11.68
C VAL A 88 -7.40 7.96 -11.30
N GLU A 89 -7.48 6.82 -11.96
CA GLU A 89 -8.50 5.80 -11.69
C GLU A 89 -8.36 5.20 -10.28
N LEU A 90 -7.15 4.92 -9.83
CA LEU A 90 -6.94 4.31 -8.52
C LEU A 90 -7.23 5.25 -7.35
N LYS A 91 -7.22 6.58 -7.54
CA LYS A 91 -7.55 7.54 -6.46
C LYS A 91 -8.94 7.32 -5.88
N LYS A 92 -9.93 6.98 -6.69
CA LYS A 92 -11.29 6.69 -6.21
C LYS A 92 -11.31 5.47 -5.28
N TYR A 93 -10.55 4.43 -5.62
CA TYR A 93 -10.44 3.22 -4.79
C TYR A 93 -9.53 3.42 -3.57
N ALA A 94 -8.48 4.21 -3.69
CA ALA A 94 -7.62 4.57 -2.57
C ALA A 94 -8.36 5.39 -1.50
N ASN A 95 -9.36 6.19 -1.90
CA ASN A 95 -10.21 6.99 -1.03
C ASN A 95 -11.56 6.33 -0.70
N HIS A 96 -11.77 5.07 -1.08
CA HIS A 96 -13.03 4.35 -0.87
C HIS A 96 -13.35 4.18 0.63
N SER A 97 -14.64 4.16 0.99
CA SER A 97 -15.12 3.92 2.37
C SER A 97 -14.65 2.56 2.91
N SER A 98 -14.72 1.50 2.10
CA SER A 98 -14.25 0.16 2.45
C SER A 98 -12.72 0.10 2.59
N TRP A 99 -12.26 -0.40 3.73
CA TRP A 99 -10.84 -0.63 3.97
C TRP A 99 -10.24 -1.73 3.08
N ARG A 100 -11.06 -2.71 2.66
CA ARG A 100 -10.60 -3.80 1.79
C ARG A 100 -10.36 -3.33 0.36
N ILE A 101 -11.22 -2.43 -0.14
CA ILE A 101 -10.98 -1.79 -1.44
C ILE A 101 -9.69 -0.97 -1.42
N ARG A 102 -9.46 -0.20 -0.34
CA ARG A 102 -8.20 0.52 -0.16
C ARG A 102 -6.98 -0.42 -0.05
N GLU A 103 -7.15 -1.62 0.50
CA GLU A 103 -6.09 -2.64 0.55
C GLU A 103 -5.81 -3.22 -0.84
N ALA A 104 -6.87 -3.47 -1.64
CA ALA A 104 -6.73 -3.94 -3.01
C ALA A 104 -5.89 -3.00 -3.87
N VAL A 105 -5.99 -1.67 -3.66
CA VAL A 105 -5.12 -0.69 -4.33
C VAL A 105 -3.64 -0.93 -4.00
N ALA A 106 -3.31 -1.11 -2.73
CA ALA A 106 -1.92 -1.37 -2.33
C ALA A 106 -1.40 -2.71 -2.91
N ILE A 107 -2.23 -3.77 -2.86
CA ILE A 107 -1.92 -5.07 -3.47
C ILE A 107 -1.69 -4.92 -4.98
N GLY A 108 -2.60 -4.26 -5.70
CA GLY A 108 -2.48 -4.06 -7.13
C GLY A 108 -1.22 -3.28 -7.51
N LEU A 109 -0.92 -2.19 -6.82
CA LEU A 109 0.29 -1.40 -7.04
C LEU A 109 1.59 -2.16 -6.69
N GLN A 110 1.55 -3.07 -5.72
CA GLN A 110 2.66 -3.97 -5.44
C GLN A 110 2.88 -4.96 -6.59
N GLU A 111 1.81 -5.50 -7.20
CA GLU A 111 1.91 -6.35 -8.40
C GLU A 111 2.46 -5.54 -9.59
N VAL A 112 1.98 -4.32 -9.83
CA VAL A 112 2.57 -3.41 -10.83
C VAL A 112 4.08 -3.25 -10.59
N ALA A 113 4.50 -2.99 -9.36
CA ALA A 113 5.91 -2.81 -9.02
C ALA A 113 6.75 -4.09 -9.22
N LYS A 114 6.15 -5.28 -9.12
CA LYS A 114 6.83 -6.54 -9.46
C LYS A 114 7.03 -6.70 -10.97
N ILE A 115 6.10 -6.20 -11.78
CA ILE A 115 6.12 -6.30 -13.24
C ILE A 115 7.05 -5.24 -13.85
N ILE A 116 6.84 -3.96 -13.54
CA ILE A 116 7.54 -2.83 -14.19
C ILE A 116 8.67 -2.23 -13.33
N GLY A 117 8.85 -2.71 -12.10
CA GLY A 117 9.81 -2.16 -11.13
C GLY A 117 9.20 -1.06 -10.24
N LEU A 118 9.82 -0.84 -9.06
CA LEU A 118 9.31 0.11 -8.07
C LEU A 118 9.54 1.58 -8.47
N ARG A 119 10.62 1.90 -9.18
CA ARG A 119 10.92 3.28 -9.61
C ARG A 119 9.87 3.89 -10.54
N PRO A 120 9.41 3.21 -11.62
CA PRO A 120 8.29 3.69 -12.42
C PRO A 120 7.04 3.95 -11.58
N VAL A 121 6.71 3.07 -10.63
CA VAL A 121 5.56 3.24 -9.73
C VAL A 121 5.68 4.53 -8.90
N ILE A 122 6.85 4.79 -8.31
CA ILE A 122 7.11 6.03 -7.57
C ILE A 122 6.90 7.26 -8.46
N LEU A 123 7.32 7.19 -9.72
CA LEU A 123 7.23 8.31 -10.65
C LEU A 123 5.78 8.64 -11.02
N PHE A 124 4.99 7.65 -11.44
CA PHE A 124 3.61 7.94 -11.83
C PHE A 124 2.68 8.23 -10.65
N LEU A 125 3.00 7.73 -9.44
CA LEU A 125 2.25 8.04 -8.21
C LEU A 125 2.80 9.27 -7.45
N LYS A 126 3.67 10.08 -8.07
CA LYS A 126 4.28 11.24 -7.39
C LYS A 126 3.25 12.21 -6.80
N SER A 127 2.10 12.37 -7.44
CA SER A 127 1.00 13.21 -6.95
C SER A 127 0.46 12.78 -5.59
N TRP A 128 0.54 11.48 -5.26
CA TRP A 128 0.03 10.92 -4.01
C TRP A 128 0.88 11.30 -2.79
N CYS A 129 2.12 11.74 -3.00
CA CYS A 129 2.97 12.22 -1.90
C CYS A 129 2.34 13.42 -1.16
N SER A 130 1.62 14.28 -1.88
CA SER A 130 0.89 15.44 -1.35
C SER A 130 -0.64 15.25 -1.38
N GLY A 131 -1.11 14.07 -1.71
CA GLY A 131 -2.53 13.73 -1.79
C GLY A 131 -3.21 13.59 -0.42
N THR A 132 -4.39 12.98 -0.40
CA THR A 132 -5.14 12.71 0.82
C THR A 132 -4.36 11.79 1.79
N ALA A 133 -4.79 11.71 3.04
CA ALA A 133 -4.21 10.77 3.99
C ALA A 133 -4.35 9.31 3.52
N LEU A 134 -5.43 8.98 2.80
CA LEU A 134 -5.66 7.62 2.27
C LEU A 134 -4.80 7.33 1.03
N GLU A 135 -4.58 8.29 0.14
CA GLU A 135 -3.63 8.15 -0.97
C GLU A 135 -2.20 7.94 -0.44
N ARG A 136 -1.76 8.77 0.51
CA ARG A 136 -0.46 8.58 1.19
C ARG A 136 -0.36 7.24 1.93
N ARG A 137 -1.47 6.77 2.53
CA ARG A 137 -1.54 5.42 3.13
C ARG A 137 -1.33 4.33 2.10
N ALA A 138 -2.01 4.39 0.96
CA ALA A 138 -1.88 3.42 -0.12
C ALA A 138 -0.46 3.41 -0.67
N LEU A 139 0.13 4.59 -0.94
CA LEU A 139 1.51 4.72 -1.38
C LEU A 139 2.49 4.16 -0.34
N THR A 140 2.31 4.45 0.96
CA THR A 140 3.15 3.89 2.03
C THR A 140 3.09 2.36 2.04
N ALA A 141 1.90 1.77 1.91
CA ALA A 141 1.74 0.32 1.89
C ALA A 141 2.39 -0.31 0.63
N THR A 142 2.25 0.34 -0.52
CA THR A 142 2.88 -0.09 -1.78
C THR A 142 4.41 -0.08 -1.67
N LEU A 143 4.99 1.03 -1.23
CA LEU A 143 6.44 1.21 -1.19
C LEU A 143 7.13 0.36 -0.11
N CYS A 144 6.42 0.04 0.96
CA CYS A 144 6.98 -0.70 2.10
C CYS A 144 6.72 -2.21 2.02
N GLU A 145 6.85 -2.79 0.83
CA GLU A 145 6.82 -4.24 0.61
C GLU A 145 8.25 -4.79 0.53
N PRO A 146 8.66 -5.71 1.44
CA PRO A 146 10.04 -6.17 1.54
C PRO A 146 10.65 -6.68 0.24
N VAL A 147 9.85 -7.37 -0.60
CA VAL A 147 10.35 -7.95 -1.86
C VAL A 147 10.68 -6.91 -2.92
N LEU A 148 10.21 -5.67 -2.77
CA LEU A 148 10.43 -4.57 -3.70
C LEU A 148 11.64 -3.71 -3.36
N LEU A 149 12.10 -3.72 -2.10
CA LEU A 149 13.17 -2.87 -1.59
C LEU A 149 14.55 -3.52 -1.75
N LYS A 150 14.98 -3.76 -3.00
CA LYS A 150 16.24 -4.45 -3.33
C LYS A 150 17.37 -3.51 -3.77
N ASP A 151 17.01 -2.31 -4.23
CA ASP A 151 17.94 -1.32 -4.76
C ASP A 151 18.13 -0.17 -3.78
N GLN A 152 19.41 0.15 -3.46
CA GLN A 152 19.75 1.15 -2.44
C GLN A 152 19.26 2.56 -2.78
N GLU A 153 19.33 2.98 -4.05
CA GLU A 153 18.86 4.30 -4.45
C GLU A 153 17.36 4.43 -4.30
N THR A 154 16.62 3.40 -4.72
CA THR A 154 15.16 3.33 -4.55
C THR A 154 14.77 3.31 -3.07
N ASN A 155 15.51 2.55 -2.23
CA ASN A 155 15.28 2.52 -0.78
C ASN A 155 15.47 3.89 -0.13
N LEU A 156 16.44 4.67 -0.60
CA LEU A 156 16.65 6.05 -0.12
C LEU A 156 15.47 6.96 -0.50
N ILE A 157 14.92 6.82 -1.71
CA ILE A 157 13.72 7.55 -2.12
C ILE A 157 12.54 7.19 -1.21
N VAL A 158 12.36 5.91 -0.89
CA VAL A 158 11.29 5.44 0.01
C VAL A 158 11.49 5.99 1.43
N LEU A 159 12.71 5.98 1.97
CA LEU A 159 12.99 6.56 3.29
C LEU A 159 12.70 8.07 3.34
N ASN A 160 13.10 8.81 2.29
CA ASN A 160 12.80 10.25 2.18
C ASN A 160 11.28 10.50 2.10
N TYR A 161 10.56 9.66 1.34
CA TYR A 161 9.10 9.71 1.29
C TYR A 161 8.49 9.48 2.68
N LEU A 162 8.89 8.41 3.38
CA LEU A 162 8.39 8.13 4.73
C LEU A 162 8.64 9.29 5.68
N LEU A 163 9.82 9.91 5.61
CA LEU A 163 10.14 11.08 6.42
C LEU A 163 9.21 12.27 6.10
N SER A 164 8.98 12.55 4.82
CA SER A 164 8.11 13.63 4.37
C SER A 164 6.66 13.47 4.81
N VAL A 165 6.17 12.23 4.85
CA VAL A 165 4.79 11.90 5.26
C VAL A 165 4.63 11.79 6.78
N THR A 166 5.72 11.49 7.50
CA THR A 166 5.71 11.38 8.96
C THR A 166 5.80 12.74 9.64
N LYS A 167 6.68 13.64 9.15
CA LYS A 167 6.90 14.96 9.76
C LYS A 167 5.64 15.80 9.98
N PRO A 168 4.65 15.85 9.07
CA PRO A 168 3.43 16.62 9.28
C PRO A 168 2.63 16.24 10.55
N PHE A 169 2.80 15.00 11.05
CA PHE A 169 2.20 14.59 12.32
C PHE A 169 2.75 15.35 13.54
N GLU A 170 3.87 16.04 13.40
CA GLU A 170 4.44 16.90 14.45
C GLU A 170 3.54 18.08 14.78
N LEU A 171 2.86 18.63 13.78
CA LEU A 171 2.01 19.79 13.89
C LEU A 171 0.56 19.46 14.31
N ILE A 172 0.19 18.18 14.37
CA ILE A 172 -1.18 17.79 14.69
C ILE A 172 -1.36 17.68 16.20
N THR A 173 -2.00 18.70 16.78
CA THR A 173 -2.34 18.76 18.22
C THR A 173 -3.77 18.28 18.52
N ARG A 174 -4.65 18.27 17.51
CA ARG A 174 -6.03 17.77 17.59
C ARG A 174 -6.11 16.24 17.50
N THR A 175 -7.29 15.70 17.75
CA THR A 175 -7.60 14.29 17.46
C THR A 175 -7.44 14.03 15.98
N LEU A 176 -6.80 12.91 15.63
CA LEU A 176 -6.65 12.46 14.25
C LEU A 176 -8.01 12.05 13.66
N THR A 177 -8.23 12.37 12.39
CA THR A 177 -9.33 11.79 11.61
C THR A 177 -9.10 10.29 11.41
N ASP A 178 -10.10 9.56 10.92
CA ASP A 178 -9.95 8.11 10.70
C ASP A 178 -8.99 7.80 9.54
N GLU A 179 -8.95 8.68 8.53
CA GLU A 179 -7.98 8.61 7.43
C GLU A 179 -6.54 8.85 7.94
N GLU A 180 -6.34 9.85 8.79
CA GLU A 180 -5.04 10.11 9.41
C GLU A 180 -4.60 8.97 10.34
N LYS A 181 -5.53 8.35 11.09
CA LYS A 181 -5.26 7.14 11.86
C LYS A 181 -4.84 5.97 10.97
N SER A 182 -5.49 5.83 9.80
CA SER A 182 -5.15 4.81 8.80
C SER A 182 -3.74 5.01 8.26
N LEU A 183 -3.38 6.24 7.87
CA LEU A 183 -2.02 6.60 7.45
C LEU A 183 -0.99 6.34 8.57
N ARG A 184 -1.28 6.79 9.80
CA ARG A 184 -0.39 6.56 10.94
C ARG A 184 -0.12 5.07 11.19
N LYS A 185 -1.15 4.21 11.01
CA LYS A 185 -0.99 2.75 11.10
C LYS A 185 -0.08 2.20 10.00
N ALA A 186 -0.18 2.68 8.78
CA ALA A 186 0.71 2.28 7.69
C ALA A 186 2.16 2.69 7.98
N LEU A 187 2.38 3.91 8.45
CA LEU A 187 3.71 4.39 8.87
C LEU A 187 4.27 3.58 10.05
N ALA A 188 3.40 3.12 10.98
CA ALA A 188 3.78 2.26 12.11
C ALA A 188 4.22 0.83 11.73
N TYR A 189 4.17 0.50 10.45
CA TYR A 189 4.73 -0.71 9.84
C TYR A 189 5.83 -0.39 8.82
N GLY A 190 5.58 0.59 7.95
CA GLY A 190 6.43 0.90 6.79
C GLY A 190 7.86 1.24 7.16
N TRP A 191 8.08 2.04 8.21
CA TRP A 191 9.42 2.39 8.66
C TRP A 191 10.26 1.16 8.99
N SER A 192 9.71 0.15 9.68
CA SER A 192 10.47 -1.05 10.01
C SER A 192 10.89 -1.84 8.77
N VAL A 193 10.12 -1.80 7.69
CA VAL A 193 10.47 -2.43 6.41
C VAL A 193 11.61 -1.65 5.74
N ALA A 194 11.48 -0.33 5.61
CA ALA A 194 12.47 0.51 4.97
C ALA A 194 13.81 0.55 5.73
N ILE A 195 13.77 0.55 7.08
CA ILE A 195 14.97 0.46 7.92
C ILE A 195 15.71 -0.85 7.67
N VAL A 196 15.00 -1.98 7.56
CA VAL A 196 15.63 -3.28 7.26
C VAL A 196 16.31 -3.27 5.90
N ALA A 197 15.71 -2.62 4.91
CA ALA A 197 16.25 -2.52 3.56
C ALA A 197 17.48 -1.59 3.46
N SER A 198 17.59 -0.56 4.32
CA SER A 198 18.71 0.37 4.39
C SER A 198 19.00 0.80 5.84
N PRO A 199 19.65 -0.08 6.63
CA PRO A 199 19.76 0.09 8.09
C PRO A 199 20.49 1.38 8.52
N GLU A 200 21.58 1.74 7.87
CA GLU A 200 22.38 2.90 8.27
C GLU A 200 21.60 4.22 8.16
N VAL A 201 20.98 4.44 7.01
CA VAL A 201 20.21 5.67 6.75
C VAL A 201 18.89 5.65 7.52
N GLY A 202 18.20 4.51 7.48
CA GLY A 202 16.91 4.35 8.14
C GLY A 202 16.96 4.52 9.65
N LYS A 203 17.99 3.97 10.32
CA LYS A 203 18.21 4.16 11.76
C LYS A 203 18.47 5.63 12.08
N ARG A 204 19.36 6.30 11.32
CA ARG A 204 19.64 7.72 11.52
C ARG A 204 18.38 8.60 11.42
N TYR A 205 17.52 8.37 10.41
CA TYR A 205 16.27 9.10 10.30
C TYR A 205 15.34 8.84 11.50
N PHE A 206 15.32 7.61 11.99
CA PHE A 206 14.50 7.25 13.15
C PHE A 206 15.04 7.86 14.47
N GLU A 207 16.38 7.93 14.62
CA GLU A 207 17.06 8.61 15.72
C GLU A 207 16.82 10.12 15.72
N ASP A 208 16.61 10.73 14.55
CA ASP A 208 16.20 12.13 14.47
C ASP A 208 14.71 12.32 14.79
N LEU A 209 13.87 11.43 14.33
CA LEU A 209 12.42 11.48 14.60
C LEU A 209 12.08 11.31 16.08
N ILE A 210 12.85 10.54 16.85
CA ILE A 210 12.56 10.28 18.27
C ILE A 210 12.76 11.53 19.14
N LYS A 211 13.50 12.52 18.67
CA LYS A 211 13.73 13.79 19.36
C LYS A 211 12.48 14.67 19.45
N THR A 212 11.41 14.30 18.73
CA THR A 212 10.14 15.03 18.71
C THR A 212 9.34 14.86 20.00
N GLU A 213 8.57 15.88 20.36
CA GLU A 213 7.57 15.82 21.42
C GLU A 213 6.18 15.36 20.92
N SER A 214 6.04 15.13 19.60
CA SER A 214 4.77 14.69 19.01
C SER A 214 4.36 13.30 19.47
N LYS A 215 3.23 13.22 20.18
CA LYS A 215 2.64 11.93 20.61
C LYS A 215 2.36 11.00 19.43
N GLN A 216 2.05 11.58 18.26
CA GLN A 216 1.72 10.81 17.04
C GLN A 216 2.98 10.16 16.46
N ILE A 217 4.09 10.91 16.36
CA ILE A 217 5.35 10.40 15.87
C ILE A 217 5.95 9.39 16.86
N ARG A 218 5.94 9.68 18.15
CA ARG A 218 6.40 8.74 19.20
C ARG A 218 5.62 7.43 19.15
N TRP A 219 4.31 7.47 18.88
CA TRP A 219 3.51 6.26 18.71
C TRP A 219 3.95 5.48 17.45
N ILE A 220 4.19 6.15 16.29
CA ILE A 220 4.71 5.50 15.07
C ILE A 220 6.03 4.79 15.37
N ILE A 221 6.95 5.46 16.03
CA ILE A 221 8.26 4.91 16.41
C ILE A 221 8.08 3.67 17.29
N LYS A 222 7.31 3.79 18.38
CA LYS A 222 7.05 2.71 19.30
C LYS A 222 6.49 1.46 18.64
N GLU A 223 5.51 1.63 17.72
CA GLU A 223 4.90 0.50 17.02
C GLU A 223 5.87 -0.18 16.03
N ASN A 224 6.78 0.56 15.40
CA ASN A 224 7.84 -0.01 14.57
C ASN A 224 8.87 -0.77 15.40
N LEU A 225 9.32 -0.23 16.53
CA LEU A 225 10.31 -0.89 17.40
C LEU A 225 9.83 -2.23 17.97
N LYS A 226 8.51 -2.46 18.03
CA LYS A 226 7.94 -3.77 18.39
C LYS A 226 8.10 -4.84 17.31
N LYS A 227 8.46 -4.46 16.07
CA LYS A 227 8.55 -5.40 14.95
C LYS A 227 9.79 -6.27 15.06
N ASN A 228 9.63 -7.58 15.06
CA ASN A 228 10.71 -8.55 15.17
C ASN A 228 11.82 -8.36 14.14
N ARG A 229 11.49 -7.81 12.96
CA ARG A 229 12.46 -7.54 11.90
C ARG A 229 13.56 -6.56 12.34
N LEU A 230 13.25 -5.53 13.14
CA LEU A 230 14.23 -4.59 13.67
C LEU A 230 15.11 -5.25 14.75
N ARG A 231 14.51 -6.04 15.64
CA ARG A 231 15.24 -6.78 16.67
C ARG A 231 16.22 -7.79 16.08
N LYS A 232 15.86 -8.40 14.92
CA LYS A 232 16.74 -9.35 14.21
C LYS A 232 17.98 -8.68 13.64
N ILE A 233 17.92 -7.40 13.27
CA ILE A 233 19.08 -6.67 12.75
C ILE A 233 19.99 -6.23 13.88
N GLU A 234 19.44 -5.55 14.89
CA GLU A 234 20.24 -4.94 15.97
C GLU A 234 19.40 -4.77 17.25
N PRO A 235 19.38 -5.79 18.13
CA PRO A 235 18.61 -5.75 19.36
C PRO A 235 18.98 -4.57 20.26
N SER A 236 20.29 -4.29 20.41
CA SER A 236 20.80 -3.20 21.25
C SER A 236 20.35 -1.82 20.80
N TRP A 237 20.28 -1.58 19.50
CA TRP A 237 19.74 -0.34 18.95
C TRP A 237 18.25 -0.19 19.27
N VAL A 238 17.47 -1.26 19.14
CA VAL A 238 16.03 -1.24 19.48
C VAL A 238 15.83 -0.93 20.97
N GLU A 239 16.61 -1.54 21.86
CA GLU A 239 16.56 -1.28 23.31
C GLU A 239 16.92 0.17 23.63
N LYS A 240 18.00 0.69 23.02
CA LYS A 240 18.40 2.09 23.14
C LYS A 240 17.26 3.03 22.69
N MET A 241 16.65 2.77 21.53
CA MET A 241 15.56 3.60 21.02
C MET A 241 14.32 3.53 21.92
N MET A 242 14.00 2.35 22.46
CA MET A 242 12.88 2.19 23.40
C MET A 242 13.08 2.95 24.71
N SER A 243 14.32 3.10 25.19
CA SER A 243 14.59 3.85 26.43
C SER A 243 14.44 5.38 26.27
N HIS A 244 14.34 5.89 25.04
CA HIS A 244 14.09 7.31 24.75
C HIS A 244 12.59 7.64 24.53
N LEU A 245 11.69 6.66 24.56
CA LEU A 245 10.25 6.84 24.40
C LEU A 245 9.54 6.98 25.75
#